data_716b96152aa1cdbcc59b316ef5a1bcea
#
_entry.id   716b96152aa1cdbcc59b316ef5a1bcea
#
_cell.length_a   1.000
_cell.length_b   1.000
_cell.length_c   1.000
_cell.angle_alpha   90.00
_cell.angle_beta   90.00
_cell.angle_gamma   90.00
#
_symmetry.space_group_name_H-M   'P 1'
#
loop_
_entity.id
_entity.type
_entity.pdbx_description
1 polymer ?
#
loop_
_entity_poly.entity_id
_entity_poly.type
_entity_poly.pdbx_seq_one_letter_code
_entity_poly.pdbx_strand_id
1 'polypeptide(L)'
;MGIPDQLTCLLRNLYAFQEETVRGGHGTTAWFQIGKGVCQGCILCPDSLNLYAEYNMRNAGLEEAHAGLKIAGRNINNLRYADDTTLMAESEEELKRLCMKVKEESEKVGLKLNIQKTQIMASGPITSWDIDGETVEPVSGFLLWAPKPLQMVTAAMKGKDAYSLEEKL
;
A
#
# COMPACT_ATOMS: atom_id res chain seq x y z
N MET A 1 -9.74 -15.65 -2.24
CA MET A 1 -8.41 -15.58 -2.87
C MET A 1 -7.95 -16.91 -3.48
N GLY A 2 -8.73 -18.00 -3.36
CA GLY A 2 -8.41 -19.28 -3.97
C GLY A 2 -7.18 -20.00 -3.36
N ILE A 3 -6.77 -19.62 -2.16
CA ILE A 3 -5.67 -20.30 -1.46
C ILE A 3 -6.21 -21.64 -0.92
N PRO A 4 -5.56 -22.77 -1.22
CA PRO A 4 -5.98 -24.07 -0.72
C PRO A 4 -6.02 -24.13 0.83
N ASP A 5 -7.04 -24.77 1.38
CA ASP A 5 -7.22 -24.90 2.84
C ASP A 5 -6.03 -25.54 3.54
N GLN A 6 -5.36 -26.47 2.88
CA GLN A 6 -4.14 -27.11 3.39
C GLN A 6 -3.02 -26.10 3.65
N LEU A 7 -2.77 -25.16 2.69
CA LEU A 7 -1.78 -24.10 2.86
C LEU A 7 -2.20 -23.09 3.95
N THR A 8 -3.47 -22.78 4.03
CA THR A 8 -4.01 -21.90 5.08
C THR A 8 -3.81 -22.54 6.46
N CYS A 9 -4.05 -23.84 6.58
CA CYS A 9 -3.83 -24.59 7.82
C CYS A 9 -2.34 -24.63 8.20
N LEU A 10 -1.45 -24.88 7.25
CA LEU A 10 -0.01 -24.89 7.48
C LEU A 10 0.50 -23.51 7.95
N LEU A 11 0.09 -22.45 7.29
CA LEU A 11 0.45 -21.08 7.70
C LEU A 11 -0.08 -20.74 9.09
N ARG A 12 -1.33 -21.12 9.39
CA ARG A 12 -1.91 -20.92 10.72
C ARG A 12 -1.10 -21.64 11.80
N ASN A 13 -0.70 -22.89 11.55
CA ASN A 13 0.12 -23.65 12.48
C ASN A 13 1.53 -23.09 12.64
N LEU A 14 2.11 -22.57 11.54
CA LEU A 14 3.44 -21.95 11.56
C LEU A 14 3.46 -20.68 12.41
N TYR A 15 2.40 -19.89 12.38
CA TYR A 15 2.31 -18.62 13.12
C TYR A 15 1.58 -18.75 14.47
N ALA A 16 1.03 -19.94 14.80
CA ALA A 16 0.40 -20.17 16.08
C ALA A 16 1.44 -20.30 17.19
N PHE A 17 1.17 -19.65 18.33
CA PHE A 17 1.99 -19.76 19.54
C PHE A 17 3.45 -19.32 19.38
N GLN A 18 3.74 -18.40 18.48
CA GLN A 18 5.09 -17.85 18.36
C GLN A 18 5.44 -17.02 19.58
N GLU A 19 6.64 -17.26 20.11
CA GLU A 19 7.22 -16.51 21.22
C GLU A 19 8.53 -15.87 20.75
N GLU A 20 8.85 -14.72 21.31
CA GLU A 20 10.06 -13.98 20.98
C GLU A 20 10.72 -13.38 22.23
N THR A 21 12.04 -13.13 22.12
CA THR A 21 12.81 -12.37 23.10
C THR A 21 13.56 -11.25 22.39
N VAL A 22 13.74 -10.13 23.06
CA VAL A 22 14.53 -9.01 22.54
C VAL A 22 15.85 -8.92 23.30
N ARG A 23 16.96 -8.91 22.55
CA ARG A 23 18.29 -8.70 23.11
C ARG A 23 18.64 -7.22 23.03
N GLY A 24 18.72 -6.57 24.21
CA GLY A 24 19.15 -5.19 24.35
C GLY A 24 20.52 -5.06 24.99
N GLY A 25 21.04 -3.82 25.13
CA GLY A 25 22.32 -3.55 25.77
C GLY A 25 22.44 -3.99 27.24
N HIS A 26 21.32 -4.23 27.90
CA HIS A 26 21.23 -4.63 29.32
C HIS A 26 20.82 -6.11 29.55
N GLY A 27 20.80 -6.91 28.48
CA GLY A 27 20.41 -8.33 28.56
C GLY A 27 19.29 -8.71 27.61
N THR A 28 18.69 -9.87 27.86
CA THR A 28 17.58 -10.42 27.05
C THR A 28 16.29 -10.33 27.86
N THR A 29 15.18 -9.93 27.23
CA THR A 29 13.86 -9.91 27.86
C THR A 29 13.40 -11.33 28.22
N ALA A 30 12.39 -11.46 29.06
CA ALA A 30 11.62 -12.68 29.17
C ALA A 30 10.94 -12.99 27.83
N TRP A 31 10.63 -14.27 27.61
CA TRP A 31 9.84 -14.69 26.44
C TRP A 31 8.44 -14.09 26.50
N PHE A 32 7.96 -13.57 25.38
CA PHE A 32 6.61 -13.05 25.25
C PHE A 32 5.96 -13.57 23.96
N GLN A 33 4.66 -13.77 24.01
CA GLN A 33 3.91 -14.26 22.84
C GLN A 33 3.68 -13.16 21.82
N ILE A 34 3.87 -13.49 20.54
CA ILE A 34 3.55 -12.62 19.42
C ILE A 34 2.07 -12.78 19.10
N GLY A 35 1.28 -11.76 19.39
CA GLY A 35 -0.16 -11.77 19.13
C GLY A 35 -0.52 -11.42 17.69
N LYS A 36 0.29 -10.61 17.01
CA LYS A 36 0.08 -10.16 15.62
C LYS A 36 1.42 -9.82 14.98
N GLY A 37 1.51 -10.05 13.67
CA GLY A 37 2.68 -9.70 12.87
C GLY A 37 3.42 -10.94 12.37
N VAL A 38 4.49 -10.67 11.64
CA VAL A 38 5.40 -11.68 11.08
C VAL A 38 6.84 -11.28 11.38
N CYS A 39 7.71 -12.26 11.56
CA CYS A 39 9.11 -12.02 11.90
C CYS A 39 9.84 -11.30 10.75
N GLN A 40 10.63 -10.29 11.08
CA GLN A 40 11.50 -9.63 10.12
C GLN A 40 12.61 -10.61 9.69
N GLY A 41 12.87 -10.69 8.37
CA GLY A 41 13.85 -11.63 7.80
C GLY A 41 13.31 -13.04 7.53
N CYS A 42 12.05 -13.31 7.81
CA CYS A 42 11.41 -14.57 7.42
C CYS A 42 11.20 -14.64 5.90
N ILE A 43 11.49 -15.77 5.29
CA ILE A 43 11.38 -15.97 3.83
C ILE A 43 9.92 -15.87 3.32
N LEU A 44 8.94 -16.21 4.15
CA LEU A 44 7.50 -16.17 3.81
C LEU A 44 6.85 -14.81 4.10
N CYS A 45 7.53 -13.92 4.81
CA CYS A 45 6.94 -12.65 5.23
C CYS A 45 6.64 -11.71 4.06
N PRO A 46 7.51 -11.55 3.04
CA PRO A 46 7.19 -10.75 1.86
C PRO A 46 5.97 -11.27 1.10
N ASP A 47 5.86 -12.59 0.91
CA ASP A 47 4.72 -13.20 0.22
C ASP A 47 3.42 -13.04 1.02
N SER A 48 3.49 -13.19 2.34
CA SER A 48 2.35 -12.95 3.23
C SER A 48 1.90 -11.49 3.18
N LEU A 49 2.83 -10.53 3.16
CA LEU A 49 2.53 -9.11 3.00
C LEU A 49 1.87 -8.82 1.64
N ASN A 50 2.40 -9.40 0.56
CA ASN A 50 1.83 -9.23 -0.78
C ASN A 50 0.41 -9.80 -0.86
N LEU A 51 0.14 -10.97 -0.28
CA LEU A 51 -1.21 -11.55 -0.21
C LEU A 51 -2.17 -10.66 0.59
N TYR A 52 -1.67 -10.07 1.66
CA TYR A 52 -2.45 -9.18 2.51
C TYR A 52 -2.79 -7.86 1.80
N ALA A 53 -1.81 -7.26 1.13
CA ALA A 53 -2.02 -6.09 0.30
C ALA A 53 -3.00 -6.37 -0.85
N GLU A 54 -2.87 -7.51 -1.52
CA GLU A 54 -3.79 -7.94 -2.58
C GLU A 54 -5.23 -8.09 -2.07
N TYR A 55 -5.41 -8.72 -0.91
CA TYR A 55 -6.71 -8.84 -0.27
C TYR A 55 -7.37 -7.49 -0.02
N ASN A 56 -6.61 -6.53 0.50
CA ASN A 56 -7.12 -5.19 0.76
C ASN A 56 -7.52 -4.45 -0.52
N MET A 57 -6.69 -4.53 -1.56
CA MET A 57 -6.98 -3.87 -2.84
C MET A 57 -8.20 -4.46 -3.54
N ARG A 58 -8.41 -5.78 -3.46
CA ARG A 58 -9.63 -6.42 -3.98
C ARG A 58 -10.87 -5.97 -3.21
N ASN A 59 -10.81 -5.92 -1.88
CA ASN A 59 -11.92 -5.45 -1.06
C ASN A 59 -12.23 -3.97 -1.26
N ALA A 60 -11.23 -3.15 -1.54
CA ALA A 60 -11.41 -1.75 -1.93
C ALA A 60 -12.09 -1.60 -3.32
N GLY A 61 -12.31 -2.69 -4.04
CA GLY A 61 -12.98 -2.69 -5.35
C GLY A 61 -12.15 -2.03 -6.44
N LEU A 62 -10.83 -2.05 -6.32
CA LEU A 62 -9.94 -1.46 -7.33
C LEU A 62 -9.93 -2.26 -8.63
N GLU A 63 -10.23 -3.55 -8.59
CA GLU A 63 -10.32 -4.39 -9.79
C GLU A 63 -11.56 -4.08 -10.64
N GLU A 64 -12.66 -3.68 -10.01
CA GLU A 64 -13.96 -3.37 -10.66
C GLU A 64 -14.08 -1.90 -11.07
N ALA A 65 -13.19 -1.05 -10.59
CA ALA A 65 -13.25 0.36 -10.89
C ALA A 65 -12.81 0.58 -12.34
N HIS A 66 -13.67 1.23 -13.12
CA HIS A 66 -13.28 1.88 -14.39
C HIS A 66 -12.31 3.04 -14.12
N ALA A 67 -11.98 3.27 -12.85
CA ALA A 67 -11.00 4.20 -12.34
C ALA A 67 -9.60 3.80 -12.76
N GLY A 68 -8.77 4.76 -13.09
CA GLY A 68 -7.38 4.55 -13.44
C GLY A 68 -6.99 5.20 -14.76
N LEU A 69 -5.73 5.10 -15.11
CA LEU A 69 -5.18 5.61 -16.35
C LEU A 69 -5.18 4.53 -17.43
N LYS A 70 -5.56 4.88 -18.64
CA LYS A 70 -5.43 3.98 -19.79
C LYS A 70 -4.03 4.08 -20.37
N ILE A 71 -3.21 3.07 -20.11
CA ILE A 71 -1.85 2.94 -20.64
C ILE A 71 -1.80 1.73 -21.57
N ALA A 72 -1.42 1.91 -22.81
CA ALA A 72 -1.33 0.85 -23.82
C ALA A 72 -2.61 -0.02 -23.91
N GLY A 73 -3.79 0.59 -23.78
CA GLY A 73 -5.09 -0.10 -23.84
C GLY A 73 -5.48 -0.85 -22.57
N ARG A 74 -4.67 -0.81 -21.52
CA ARG A 74 -4.96 -1.38 -20.21
C ARG A 74 -5.31 -0.29 -19.20
N ASN A 75 -6.28 -0.56 -18.35
CA ASN A 75 -6.61 0.33 -17.26
C ASN A 75 -5.72 0.03 -16.06
N ILE A 76 -4.90 1.00 -15.63
CA ILE A 76 -4.00 0.88 -14.48
C ILE A 76 -4.45 1.89 -13.44
N ASN A 77 -4.89 1.41 -12.29
CA ASN A 77 -5.36 2.24 -11.18
C ASN A 77 -4.47 2.16 -9.93
N ASN A 78 -3.55 1.20 -9.88
CA ASN A 78 -2.57 1.11 -8.81
C ASN A 78 -1.26 0.48 -9.28
N LEU A 79 -0.16 0.87 -8.64
CA LEU A 79 1.14 0.20 -8.72
C LEU A 79 1.60 -0.07 -7.30
N ARG A 80 2.23 -1.22 -7.08
CA ARG A 80 2.68 -1.64 -5.75
C ARG A 80 4.11 -2.13 -5.79
N TYR A 81 4.86 -1.73 -4.78
CA TYR A 81 6.20 -2.22 -4.53
C TYR A 81 6.40 -2.39 -3.03
N ALA A 82 6.48 -3.62 -2.55
CA ALA A 82 6.49 -3.97 -1.14
C ALA A 82 5.29 -3.33 -0.40
N ASP A 83 5.54 -2.40 0.48
CA ASP A 83 4.56 -1.64 1.25
C ASP A 83 4.18 -0.29 0.59
N ASP A 84 4.91 0.14 -0.43
CA ASP A 84 4.57 1.34 -1.20
C ASP A 84 3.44 1.07 -2.18
N THR A 85 2.42 1.92 -2.19
CA THR A 85 1.28 1.84 -3.10
C THR A 85 1.05 3.18 -3.78
N THR A 86 1.01 3.18 -5.09
CA THR A 86 0.60 4.34 -5.89
C THR A 86 -0.79 4.11 -6.43
N LEU A 87 -1.71 5.03 -6.18
CA LEU A 87 -3.05 5.03 -6.76
C LEU A 87 -3.07 6.01 -7.93
N MET A 88 -3.79 5.66 -8.98
CA MET A 88 -3.89 6.44 -10.20
C MET A 88 -5.36 6.67 -10.58
N ALA A 89 -5.70 7.88 -11.00
CA ALA A 89 -7.03 8.23 -11.48
C ALA A 89 -6.97 9.39 -12.48
N GLU A 90 -8.02 9.55 -13.29
CA GLU A 90 -8.14 10.64 -14.26
C GLU A 90 -8.64 11.95 -13.62
N SER A 91 -9.20 11.88 -12.39
CA SER A 91 -9.70 13.06 -11.66
C SER A 91 -9.30 13.04 -10.18
N GLU A 92 -9.27 14.23 -9.60
CA GLU A 92 -8.97 14.44 -8.18
C GLU A 92 -10.01 13.74 -7.27
N GLU A 93 -11.29 13.87 -7.61
CA GLU A 93 -12.39 13.28 -6.85
C GLU A 93 -12.31 11.75 -6.83
N GLU A 94 -11.99 11.17 -7.98
CA GLU A 94 -11.82 9.74 -8.11
C GLU A 94 -10.62 9.25 -7.32
N LEU A 95 -9.50 9.94 -7.40
CA LEU A 95 -8.30 9.64 -6.64
C LEU A 95 -8.54 9.67 -5.14
N LYS A 96 -9.22 10.72 -4.66
CA LYS A 96 -9.62 10.86 -3.26
C LYS A 96 -10.53 9.72 -2.82
N ARG A 97 -11.52 9.36 -3.64
CA ARG A 97 -12.42 8.23 -3.37
C ARG A 97 -11.66 6.91 -3.27
N LEU A 98 -10.70 6.65 -4.17
CA LEU A 98 -9.87 5.43 -4.13
C LEU A 98 -9.01 5.41 -2.87
N CYS A 99 -8.36 6.52 -2.54
CA CYS A 99 -7.53 6.66 -1.35
C CYS A 99 -8.33 6.36 -0.07
N MET A 100 -9.53 6.93 0.07
CA MET A 100 -10.38 6.69 1.23
C MET A 100 -10.85 5.24 1.33
N LYS A 101 -11.20 4.59 0.21
CA LYS A 101 -11.55 3.18 0.20
C LYS A 101 -10.39 2.28 0.63
N VAL A 102 -9.19 2.51 0.09
CA VAL A 102 -7.99 1.76 0.47
C VAL A 102 -7.69 1.95 1.95
N LYS A 103 -7.82 3.19 2.46
CA LYS A 103 -7.65 3.49 3.88
C LYS A 103 -8.63 2.68 4.74
N GLU A 104 -9.93 2.73 4.44
CA GLU A 104 -10.96 2.01 5.19
C GLU A 104 -10.72 0.49 5.22
N GLU A 105 -10.41 -0.12 4.06
CA GLU A 105 -10.14 -1.55 3.99
C GLU A 105 -8.85 -1.94 4.72
N SER A 106 -7.82 -1.10 4.63
CA SER A 106 -6.57 -1.31 5.35
C SER A 106 -6.74 -1.24 6.87
N GLU A 107 -7.55 -0.32 7.37
CA GLU A 107 -7.84 -0.19 8.80
C GLU A 107 -8.60 -1.40 9.36
N LYS A 108 -9.53 -2.00 8.61
CA LYS A 108 -10.25 -3.22 9.00
C LYS A 108 -9.30 -4.38 9.31
N VAL A 109 -8.17 -4.42 8.66
CA VAL A 109 -7.15 -5.46 8.81
C VAL A 109 -5.96 -5.03 9.68
N GLY A 110 -6.04 -3.85 10.29
CA GLY A 110 -5.04 -3.34 11.23
C GLY A 110 -3.85 -2.63 10.60
N LEU A 111 -3.90 -2.33 9.31
CA LEU A 111 -2.93 -1.46 8.65
C LEU A 111 -3.44 -0.01 8.68
N LYS A 112 -2.54 0.92 9.00
CA LYS A 112 -2.85 2.35 8.99
C LYS A 112 -2.09 3.04 7.87
N LEU A 113 -2.80 3.90 7.13
CA LEU A 113 -2.19 4.79 6.18
C LEU A 113 -1.26 5.77 6.92
N ASN A 114 -0.03 5.89 6.45
CA ASN A 114 0.89 6.89 6.96
C ASN A 114 0.70 8.20 6.19
N ILE A 115 -0.16 9.08 6.70
CA ILE A 115 -0.56 10.31 6.03
C ILE A 115 0.63 11.25 5.83
N GLN A 116 1.54 11.33 6.79
CA GLN A 116 2.74 12.18 6.70
C GLN A 116 3.71 11.75 5.58
N LYS A 117 3.63 10.50 5.15
CA LYS A 117 4.41 9.97 4.02
C LYS A 117 3.60 9.87 2.73
N THR A 118 2.31 10.15 2.79
CA THR A 118 1.43 10.16 1.62
C THR A 118 1.62 11.47 0.86
N GLN A 119 1.79 11.38 -0.44
CA GLN A 119 1.99 12.53 -1.32
C GLN A 119 1.02 12.47 -2.49
N ILE A 120 0.69 13.63 -3.03
CA ILE A 120 -0.19 13.77 -4.20
C ILE A 120 0.61 14.39 -5.35
N MET A 121 0.48 13.82 -6.53
CA MET A 121 1.04 14.42 -7.75
C MET A 121 -0.05 14.52 -8.82
N ALA A 122 -0.08 15.64 -9.53
CA ALA A 122 -0.98 15.84 -10.65
C ALA A 122 -0.28 16.58 -11.78
N SER A 123 -0.75 16.37 -13.01
CA SER A 123 -0.29 17.10 -14.19
C SER A 123 -0.95 18.49 -14.33
N GLY A 124 -1.88 18.85 -13.45
CA GLY A 124 -2.58 20.13 -13.41
C GLY A 124 -2.65 20.71 -12.01
N PRO A 125 -3.31 21.86 -11.85
CA PRO A 125 -3.48 22.42 -10.51
C PRO A 125 -4.29 21.46 -9.64
N ILE A 126 -3.75 21.11 -8.49
CA ILE A 126 -4.39 20.28 -7.48
C ILE A 126 -4.28 20.98 -6.13
N THR A 127 -5.31 20.85 -5.32
CA THR A 127 -5.35 21.37 -3.98
C THR A 127 -4.85 20.34 -2.98
N SER A 128 -4.31 20.78 -1.84
CA SER A 128 -4.01 19.89 -0.72
C SER A 128 -5.29 19.24 -0.19
N TRP A 129 -5.17 18.01 0.28
CA TRP A 129 -6.28 17.28 0.89
C TRP A 129 -6.10 17.12 2.38
N ASP A 130 -7.21 17.11 3.11
CA ASP A 130 -7.22 16.71 4.50
C ASP A 130 -7.71 15.26 4.62
N ILE A 131 -6.90 14.44 5.27
CA ILE A 131 -7.22 13.06 5.63
C ILE A 131 -7.04 12.96 7.15
N ASP A 132 -8.13 12.72 7.88
CA ASP A 132 -8.13 12.61 9.35
C ASP A 132 -7.55 13.83 10.08
N GLY A 133 -7.68 15.03 9.49
CA GLY A 133 -7.14 16.27 10.07
C GLY A 133 -5.65 16.52 9.79
N GLU A 134 -5.01 15.66 9.00
CA GLU A 134 -3.65 15.87 8.47
C GLU A 134 -3.70 16.26 7.01
N THR A 135 -2.94 17.28 6.64
CA THR A 135 -2.90 17.78 5.26
C THR A 135 -1.90 16.99 4.43
N VAL A 136 -2.37 16.48 3.28
CA VAL A 136 -1.51 15.85 2.27
C VAL A 136 -1.18 16.89 1.21
N GLU A 137 0.10 17.22 1.06
CA GLU A 137 0.56 18.26 0.16
C GLU A 137 0.86 17.73 -1.24
N PRO A 138 0.58 18.53 -2.29
CA PRO A 138 0.96 18.18 -3.64
C PRO A 138 2.48 18.31 -3.86
N VAL A 139 3.05 17.38 -4.62
CA VAL A 139 4.46 17.38 -5.01
C VAL A 139 4.61 17.39 -6.52
N SER A 140 5.72 17.93 -7.02
CA SER A 140 6.01 17.99 -8.46
C SER A 140 6.64 16.72 -9.04
N GLY A 141 7.04 15.79 -8.19
CA GLY A 141 7.63 14.51 -8.59
C GLY A 141 7.90 13.63 -7.39
N PHE A 142 7.98 12.33 -7.64
CA PHE A 142 8.28 11.34 -6.62
C PHE A 142 9.17 10.21 -7.17
N LEU A 143 9.81 9.48 -6.27
CA LEU A 143 10.57 8.27 -6.58
C LEU A 143 9.87 7.08 -5.91
N LEU A 144 9.36 6.16 -6.72
CA LEU A 144 8.66 4.97 -6.23
C LEU A 144 9.62 3.96 -5.56
N TRP A 145 10.91 4.02 -5.84
CA TRP A 145 11.90 3.02 -5.40
C TRP A 145 13.09 3.66 -4.69
N ALA A 146 12.87 4.70 -3.91
CA ALA A 146 13.94 5.27 -3.10
C ALA A 146 14.23 4.38 -1.88
N PRO A 147 15.51 4.25 -1.45
CA PRO A 147 15.87 3.45 -0.26
C PRO A 147 15.53 4.18 1.05
N LYS A 148 14.33 4.77 1.15
CA LYS A 148 13.77 5.40 2.35
C LYS A 148 12.39 4.83 2.63
N PRO A 149 12.01 4.66 3.90
CA PRO A 149 10.84 3.89 4.27
C PRO A 149 9.52 4.55 3.82
N LEU A 150 8.66 3.71 3.32
CA LEU A 150 7.20 3.85 3.08
C LEU A 150 6.67 5.21 2.63
N GLN A 151 6.26 5.26 1.37
CA GLN A 151 5.42 6.37 0.90
C GLN A 151 4.26 5.82 0.09
N MET A 152 3.03 6.10 0.51
CA MET A 152 1.89 5.99 -0.38
C MET A 152 1.91 7.22 -1.28
N VAL A 153 2.08 7.01 -2.57
CA VAL A 153 2.07 8.09 -3.55
C VAL A 153 0.82 7.98 -4.38
N THR A 154 0.06 9.03 -4.40
CA THR A 154 -1.19 9.13 -5.14
C THR A 154 -0.97 10.07 -6.33
N ALA A 155 -1.06 9.56 -7.54
CA ALA A 155 -0.89 10.35 -8.76
C ALA A 155 -2.21 10.50 -9.51
N ALA A 156 -2.61 11.73 -9.80
CA ALA A 156 -3.66 12.05 -10.76
C ALA A 156 -3.04 12.64 -12.01
N MET A 157 -3.31 12.07 -13.17
CA MET A 157 -2.86 12.62 -14.47
C MET A 157 -4.09 13.03 -15.28
N LYS A 158 -4.14 14.27 -15.73
CA LYS A 158 -5.19 14.81 -16.58
C LYS A 158 -4.61 15.17 -17.94
N GLY A 159 -5.06 14.50 -18.99
CA GLY A 159 -4.80 14.91 -20.37
C GLY A 159 -3.56 14.28 -21.03
N LYS A 160 -3.11 14.88 -22.10
CA LYS A 160 -2.15 14.37 -23.09
C LYS A 160 -0.73 14.05 -22.60
N ASP A 161 -0.42 14.34 -21.35
CA ASP A 161 0.94 14.23 -20.79
C ASP A 161 1.23 12.83 -20.18
N ALA A 162 0.29 11.90 -20.28
CA ALA A 162 0.48 10.51 -19.85
C ALA A 162 1.61 9.79 -20.62
N TYR A 163 2.00 10.31 -21.78
CA TYR A 163 3.07 9.72 -22.62
C TYR A 163 4.50 10.00 -22.11
N SER A 164 4.69 10.94 -21.20
CA SER A 164 6.04 11.24 -20.68
C SER A 164 6.56 10.21 -19.67
N LEU A 165 5.71 9.30 -19.20
CA LEU A 165 6.10 8.18 -18.34
C LEU A 165 6.73 7.01 -19.11
N GLU A 166 6.43 6.85 -20.40
CA GLU A 166 6.99 5.80 -21.24
C GLU A 166 8.46 6.03 -21.61
N GLU A 167 8.96 7.27 -21.56
CA GLU A 167 10.37 7.59 -21.89
C GLU A 167 11.34 7.48 -20.71
N LYS A 168 10.85 7.20 -19.48
CA LYS A 168 11.68 7.12 -18.26
C LYS A 168 11.68 5.75 -17.57
N LEU A 169 11.03 4.76 -18.16
CA LEU A 169 11.10 3.35 -17.79
C LEU A 169 11.98 2.59 -18.80
#